data_f32f06676f0f6feb694a602d4ac6181b
#
_entry.id   f32f06676f0f6feb694a602d4ac6181b
#
_cell.length_a   1.000
_cell.length_b   1.000
_cell.length_c   1.000
_cell.angle_alpha   90.00
_cell.angle_beta   90.00
_cell.angle_gamma   90.00
#
_symmetry.space_group_name_H-M   'P 1'
#
loop_
_entity.id
_entity.type
_entity.pdbx_description
1 polymer ?
#
loop_
_entity_poly.entity_id
_entity_poly.type
_entity_poly.pdbx_seq_one_letter_code
_entity_poly.pdbx_strand_id
1 'polypeptide(L)'
;MSAFYLQTDGDELSASCIKNLERAMENFVDADIPLAVEVVFVDEQEIRSLNAQTRGVDKVTDVLSYPTLDGIKGQPIRGDDYPFSQDENGNLIVGSIAVCIKRAKEQATEFGHSFERELHYLIVHGIMHCLGYDHITDEDKAEMREKEEFILGKLGITRE
;
A
#
# COMPACT_ATOMS: atom_id res chain seq x y z
N MET A 1 -13.41 14.84 -7.75
CA MET A 1 -11.97 14.62 -7.51
C MET A 1 -11.80 13.75 -6.26
N SER A 2 -11.09 12.63 -6.37
CA SER A 2 -10.90 11.74 -5.23
C SER A 2 -9.49 11.91 -4.64
N ALA A 3 -9.43 12.34 -3.38
CA ALA A 3 -8.19 12.48 -2.64
C ALA A 3 -7.79 11.14 -2.02
N PHE A 4 -6.49 10.97 -1.83
CA PHE A 4 -5.91 9.77 -1.25
C PHE A 4 -4.85 10.19 -0.22
N TYR A 5 -4.94 9.66 0.97
CA TYR A 5 -4.04 10.01 2.07
C TYR A 5 -3.31 8.78 2.60
N LEU A 6 -2.04 9.00 2.97
CA LEU A 6 -1.23 8.01 3.67
C LEU A 6 -1.09 8.44 5.13
N GLN A 7 -1.50 7.58 6.04
CA GLN A 7 -1.34 7.80 7.47
C GLN A 7 -0.19 6.92 7.95
N THR A 8 0.95 7.54 8.23
CA THR A 8 2.16 6.81 8.61
C THR A 8 2.51 7.06 10.07
N ASP A 9 3.18 6.07 10.68
CA ASP A 9 3.85 6.26 11.95
C ASP A 9 5.37 6.34 11.71
N GLY A 10 6.07 7.10 12.53
CA GLY A 10 7.52 7.25 12.44
C GLY A 10 7.98 8.13 11.28
N ASP A 11 9.29 8.17 11.05
CA ASP A 11 9.94 9.08 10.12
C ASP A 11 10.59 8.38 8.92
N GLU A 12 10.18 7.16 8.62
CA GLU A 12 10.78 6.34 7.56
C GLU A 12 10.53 6.93 6.17
N LEU A 13 9.42 7.61 5.99
CA LEU A 13 9.12 8.39 4.78
C LEU A 13 9.12 9.87 5.14
N SER A 14 9.79 10.68 4.32
CA SER A 14 9.74 12.14 4.48
C SER A 14 8.34 12.66 4.13
N ALA A 15 8.01 13.85 4.64
CA ALA A 15 6.75 14.52 4.30
C ALA A 15 6.62 14.73 2.78
N SER A 16 7.72 15.00 2.10
CA SER A 16 7.76 15.17 0.65
C SER A 16 7.39 13.86 -0.07
N CYS A 17 7.95 12.73 0.37
CA CYS A 17 7.64 11.42 -0.20
C CYS A 17 6.18 11.06 0.00
N ILE A 18 5.64 11.32 1.20
CA ILE A 18 4.22 11.07 1.50
C ILE A 18 3.33 11.88 0.55
N LYS A 19 3.60 13.17 0.39
CA LYS A 19 2.81 14.03 -0.49
C LYS A 19 2.89 13.59 -1.95
N ASN A 20 4.06 13.15 -2.41
CA ASN A 20 4.21 12.67 -3.77
C ASN A 20 3.40 11.40 -4.02
N LEU A 21 3.41 10.46 -3.06
CA LEU A 21 2.59 9.26 -3.13
C LEU A 21 1.10 9.60 -3.13
N GLU A 22 0.68 10.50 -2.26
CA GLU A 22 -0.72 10.93 -2.19
C GLU A 22 -1.18 11.56 -3.51
N ARG A 23 -0.36 12.41 -4.10
CA ARG A 23 -0.65 13.03 -5.41
C ARG A 23 -0.71 11.99 -6.52
N ALA A 24 0.19 11.02 -6.51
CA ALA A 24 0.20 9.98 -7.51
C ALA A 24 -1.07 9.15 -7.48
N MET A 25 -1.68 9.00 -6.30
CA MET A 25 -2.90 8.23 -6.10
C MET A 25 -4.19 9.04 -6.31
N GLU A 26 -4.10 10.38 -6.40
CA GLU A 26 -5.29 11.21 -6.62
C GLU A 26 -6.05 10.74 -7.87
N ASN A 27 -7.36 10.61 -7.75
CA ASN A 27 -8.25 10.21 -8.84
C ASN A 27 -7.98 8.82 -9.42
N PHE A 28 -7.12 8.02 -8.79
CA PHE A 28 -6.87 6.64 -9.22
C PHE A 28 -8.14 5.79 -9.07
N VAL A 29 -8.91 6.03 -8.03
CA VAL A 29 -10.19 5.36 -7.77
C VAL A 29 -11.31 6.38 -7.87
N ASP A 30 -12.41 6.02 -8.52
CA ASP A 30 -13.63 6.85 -8.51
C ASP A 30 -14.29 6.72 -7.13
N ALA A 31 -14.14 7.74 -6.30
CA ALA A 31 -14.67 7.76 -4.94
C ALA A 31 -15.29 9.12 -4.64
N ASP A 32 -16.41 9.11 -3.91
CA ASP A 32 -17.08 10.33 -3.45
C ASP A 32 -16.63 10.78 -2.06
N ILE A 33 -15.66 10.09 -1.50
CA ILE A 33 -15.10 10.33 -0.18
C ILE A 33 -13.58 10.23 -0.28
N PRO A 34 -12.81 11.03 0.50
CA PRO A 34 -11.36 10.83 0.53
C PRO A 34 -11.00 9.44 1.04
N LEU A 35 -10.04 8.81 0.40
CA LEU A 35 -9.55 7.48 0.79
C LEU A 35 -8.27 7.60 1.60
N ALA A 36 -8.04 6.67 2.50
CA ALA A 36 -6.81 6.63 3.29
C ALA A 36 -6.32 5.19 3.48
N VAL A 37 -5.01 5.05 3.59
CA VAL A 37 -4.34 3.80 3.93
C VAL A 37 -3.40 4.07 5.10
N GLU A 38 -3.42 3.19 6.08
CA GLU A 38 -2.50 3.26 7.20
C GLU A 38 -1.23 2.46 6.87
N VAL A 39 -0.07 3.05 7.10
CA VAL A 39 1.22 2.40 6.87
C VAL A 39 2.01 2.40 8.17
N VAL A 40 2.36 1.23 8.66
CA VAL A 40 3.18 1.07 9.84
C VAL A 40 4.51 0.41 9.47
N PHE A 41 5.58 0.85 10.13
CA PHE A 41 6.91 0.31 9.90
C PHE A 41 7.28 -0.53 11.11
N VAL A 42 7.67 -1.77 10.86
CA VAL A 42 7.87 -2.77 11.90
C VAL A 42 9.22 -3.47 11.76
N ASP A 43 9.67 -4.14 12.83
CA ASP A 43 10.87 -4.94 12.79
C ASP A 43 10.57 -6.39 12.36
N GLU A 44 11.60 -7.21 12.27
CA GLU A 44 11.47 -8.59 11.82
C GLU A 44 10.59 -9.44 12.75
N GLN A 45 10.74 -9.25 14.06
CA GLN A 45 9.96 -10.00 15.04
C GLN A 45 8.48 -9.66 14.92
N GLU A 46 8.17 -8.38 14.80
CA GLU A 46 6.78 -7.91 14.69
C GLU A 46 6.13 -8.43 13.41
N ILE A 47 6.81 -8.34 12.27
CA ILE A 47 6.20 -8.77 11.00
C ILE A 47 6.06 -10.29 10.94
N ARG A 48 6.99 -11.03 11.54
CA ARG A 48 6.89 -12.47 11.64
C ARG A 48 5.67 -12.87 12.48
N SER A 49 5.46 -12.18 13.62
CA SER A 49 4.30 -12.39 14.49
C SER A 49 3.00 -12.08 13.76
N LEU A 50 2.93 -10.95 13.05
CA LEU A 50 1.75 -10.57 12.26
C LEU A 50 1.47 -11.61 11.17
N ASN A 51 2.50 -12.06 10.47
CA ASN A 51 2.37 -13.05 9.41
C ASN A 51 1.82 -14.39 9.96
N ALA A 52 2.35 -14.82 11.12
CA ALA A 52 1.88 -16.03 11.78
C ALA A 52 0.43 -15.92 12.21
N GLN A 53 0.05 -14.80 12.82
CA GLN A 53 -1.30 -14.58 13.35
C GLN A 53 -2.35 -14.40 12.27
N THR A 54 -2.01 -13.71 11.17
CA THR A 54 -3.00 -13.33 10.14
C THR A 54 -3.01 -14.24 8.93
N ARG A 55 -1.89 -14.89 8.61
CA ARG A 55 -1.77 -15.75 7.43
C ARG A 55 -1.37 -17.19 7.76
N GLY A 56 -1.07 -17.47 9.02
CA GLY A 56 -0.61 -18.78 9.43
C GLY A 56 0.80 -19.15 8.93
N VAL A 57 1.58 -18.15 8.56
CA VAL A 57 2.95 -18.33 8.04
C VAL A 57 3.94 -17.74 9.05
N ASP A 58 4.68 -18.60 9.75
CA ASP A 58 5.64 -18.19 10.77
C ASP A 58 7.00 -17.86 10.13
N LYS A 59 7.04 -16.75 9.38
CA LYS A 59 8.23 -16.28 8.69
C LYS A 59 8.26 -14.77 8.61
N VAL A 60 9.47 -14.21 8.54
CA VAL A 60 9.69 -12.81 8.22
C VAL A 60 9.33 -12.60 6.75
N THR A 61 8.67 -11.48 6.46
CA THR A 61 8.37 -11.06 5.09
C THR A 61 8.69 -9.57 4.94
N ASP A 62 8.55 -9.02 3.76
CA ASP A 62 8.84 -7.61 3.49
C ASP A 62 7.64 -6.70 3.77
N VAL A 63 6.45 -7.09 3.34
CA VAL A 63 5.24 -6.29 3.47
C VAL A 63 4.03 -7.18 3.68
N LEU A 64 3.10 -6.72 4.52
CA LEU A 64 1.79 -7.35 4.70
C LEU A 64 0.72 -6.30 4.46
N SER A 65 -0.33 -6.68 3.75
CA SER A 65 -1.45 -5.79 3.45
C SER A 65 -2.74 -6.35 4.02
N TYR A 66 -3.54 -5.48 4.62
CA TYR A 66 -4.81 -5.84 5.25
C TYR A 66 -5.93 -4.98 4.67
N PRO A 67 -6.54 -5.41 3.55
CA PRO A 67 -7.69 -4.69 2.98
C PRO A 67 -8.86 -4.69 3.97
N THR A 68 -9.55 -3.56 4.07
CA THR A 68 -10.75 -3.45 4.92
C THR A 68 -12.05 -3.54 4.12
N LEU A 69 -11.97 -3.40 2.80
CA LEU A 69 -13.13 -3.45 1.90
C LEU A 69 -12.98 -4.62 0.93
N ASP A 70 -14.10 -5.22 0.58
CA ASP A 70 -14.14 -6.35 -0.36
C ASP A 70 -14.74 -5.94 -1.70
N GLY A 71 -14.27 -6.59 -2.77
CA GLY A 71 -14.88 -6.47 -4.10
C GLY A 71 -14.79 -5.11 -4.74
N ILE A 72 -13.82 -4.28 -4.35
CA ILE A 72 -13.74 -2.89 -4.82
C ILE A 72 -12.88 -2.70 -6.07
N LYS A 73 -12.21 -3.73 -6.54
CA LYS A 73 -11.30 -3.62 -7.69
C LYS A 73 -12.03 -3.04 -8.92
N GLY A 74 -11.57 -1.88 -9.38
CA GLY A 74 -12.14 -1.23 -10.55
C GLY A 74 -13.57 -0.71 -10.39
N GLN A 75 -14.10 -0.71 -9.16
CA GLN A 75 -15.46 -0.28 -8.87
C GLN A 75 -15.48 1.11 -8.23
N PRO A 76 -16.54 1.90 -8.46
CA PRO A 76 -16.73 3.15 -7.73
C PRO A 76 -16.88 2.86 -6.24
N ILE A 77 -16.30 3.73 -5.41
CA ILE A 77 -16.42 3.64 -3.95
C ILE A 77 -17.29 4.79 -3.47
N ARG A 78 -18.34 4.44 -2.73
CA ARG A 78 -19.27 5.43 -2.16
C ARG A 78 -19.23 5.33 -0.63
N GLY A 79 -18.96 6.46 0.03
CA GLY A 79 -18.79 6.52 1.48
C GLY A 79 -19.99 6.00 2.25
N ASP A 80 -21.18 6.20 1.73
CA ASP A 80 -22.42 5.76 2.39
C ASP A 80 -22.52 4.24 2.51
N ASP A 81 -21.79 3.50 1.69
CA ASP A 81 -21.75 2.02 1.75
C ASP A 81 -20.88 1.51 2.89
N TYR A 82 -20.02 2.37 3.48
CA TYR A 82 -19.04 1.97 4.47
C TYR A 82 -19.02 2.91 5.69
N PRO A 83 -20.15 3.08 6.40
CA PRO A 83 -20.21 4.07 7.49
C PRO A 83 -19.30 3.74 8.68
N PHE A 84 -18.91 2.47 8.84
CA PHE A 84 -18.06 2.04 9.96
C PHE A 84 -16.57 1.97 9.62
N SER A 85 -16.20 2.30 8.38
CA SER A 85 -14.79 2.27 7.94
C SER A 85 -14.20 3.67 7.79
N GLN A 86 -14.90 4.69 8.27
CA GLN A 86 -14.44 6.08 8.20
C GLN A 86 -13.73 6.47 9.48
N ASP A 87 -12.66 7.25 9.34
CA ASP A 87 -11.93 7.76 10.50
C ASP A 87 -12.58 9.05 11.02
N GLU A 88 -12.01 9.62 12.09
CA GLU A 88 -12.53 10.85 12.72
C GLU A 88 -12.47 12.07 11.82
N ASN A 89 -11.66 12.03 10.77
CA ASN A 89 -11.52 13.13 9.80
C ASN A 89 -12.41 12.94 8.56
N GLY A 90 -13.23 11.92 8.55
CA GLY A 90 -14.12 11.64 7.43
C GLY A 90 -13.45 10.94 6.24
N ASN A 91 -12.26 10.37 6.43
CA ASN A 91 -11.60 9.58 5.39
C ASN A 91 -12.03 8.13 5.48
N LEU A 92 -12.22 7.49 4.34
CA LEU A 92 -12.53 6.07 4.28
C LEU A 92 -11.22 5.27 4.29
N ILE A 93 -11.01 4.46 5.32
CA ILE A 93 -9.83 3.60 5.44
C ILE A 93 -10.02 2.37 4.56
N VAL A 94 -9.22 2.25 3.50
CA VAL A 94 -9.32 1.11 2.58
C VAL A 94 -8.41 -0.04 2.96
N GLY A 95 -7.48 0.18 3.88
CA GLY A 95 -6.63 -0.88 4.38
C GLY A 95 -5.46 -0.39 5.21
N SER A 96 -4.68 -1.35 5.69
CA SER A 96 -3.45 -1.11 6.44
C SER A 96 -2.32 -1.91 5.83
N ILE A 97 -1.11 -1.35 5.89
CA ILE A 97 0.09 -1.96 5.34
C ILE A 97 1.17 -1.96 6.41
N ALA A 98 1.79 -3.12 6.66
CA ALA A 98 2.95 -3.24 7.55
C ALA A 98 4.19 -3.52 6.71
N VAL A 99 5.22 -2.70 6.86
CA VAL A 99 6.48 -2.81 6.12
C VAL A 99 7.62 -3.14 7.09
N CYS A 100 8.37 -4.19 6.78
CA CYS A 100 9.56 -4.54 7.55
C CYS A 100 10.75 -3.76 7.01
N ILE A 101 11.22 -2.78 7.79
CA ILE A 101 12.32 -1.89 7.40
C ILE A 101 13.58 -2.67 7.06
N LYS A 102 13.97 -3.60 7.93
CA LYS A 102 15.20 -4.37 7.71
C LYS A 102 15.15 -5.19 6.43
N ARG A 103 14.01 -5.84 6.17
CA ARG A 103 13.84 -6.65 4.97
C ARG A 103 13.84 -5.78 3.71
N ALA A 104 13.23 -4.59 3.78
CA ALA A 104 13.26 -3.63 2.68
C ALA A 104 14.69 -3.17 2.36
N LYS A 105 15.52 -2.92 3.38
CA LYS A 105 16.93 -2.55 3.20
C LYS A 105 17.72 -3.67 2.56
N GLU A 106 17.52 -4.91 3.00
CA GLU A 106 18.17 -6.08 2.44
C GLU A 106 17.81 -6.26 0.96
N GLN A 107 16.53 -6.14 0.62
CA GLN A 107 16.06 -6.27 -0.75
C GLN A 107 16.58 -5.16 -1.66
N ALA A 108 16.66 -3.94 -1.16
CA ALA A 108 17.23 -2.82 -1.90
C ALA A 108 18.67 -3.13 -2.31
N THR A 109 19.49 -3.66 -1.38
CA THR A 109 20.86 -4.06 -1.63
C THR A 109 20.91 -5.22 -2.65
N GLU A 110 20.08 -6.23 -2.48
CA GLU A 110 20.03 -7.39 -3.37
C GLU A 110 19.69 -7.00 -4.81
N PHE A 111 18.77 -6.04 -4.98
CA PHE A 111 18.30 -5.60 -6.29
C PHE A 111 19.09 -4.42 -6.87
N GLY A 112 20.06 -3.90 -6.13
CA GLY A 112 20.92 -2.84 -6.61
C GLY A 112 20.28 -1.48 -6.73
N HIS A 113 19.26 -1.18 -5.88
CA HIS A 113 18.66 0.15 -5.87
C HIS A 113 18.56 0.70 -4.44
N SER A 114 18.11 1.96 -4.31
CA SER A 114 18.04 2.64 -3.02
C SER A 114 16.96 2.04 -2.12
N PHE A 115 17.15 2.20 -0.81
CA PHE A 115 16.12 1.86 0.18
C PHE A 115 14.83 2.63 -0.08
N GLU A 116 14.94 3.93 -0.39
CA GLU A 116 13.77 4.75 -0.67
C GLU A 116 12.94 4.20 -1.83
N ARG A 117 13.61 3.76 -2.90
CA ARG A 117 12.96 3.16 -4.06
C ARG A 117 12.26 1.85 -3.70
N GLU A 118 12.92 0.99 -2.94
CA GLU A 118 12.33 -0.27 -2.50
C GLU A 118 11.11 -0.01 -1.61
N LEU A 119 11.22 0.97 -0.72
CA LEU A 119 10.14 1.34 0.18
C LEU A 119 8.91 1.83 -0.60
N HIS A 120 9.12 2.68 -1.60
CA HIS A 120 8.03 3.13 -2.47
C HIS A 120 7.35 1.97 -3.18
N TYR A 121 8.15 1.04 -3.71
CA TYR A 121 7.63 -0.14 -4.39
C TYR A 121 6.75 -0.98 -3.46
N LEU A 122 7.22 -1.27 -2.25
CA LEU A 122 6.48 -2.07 -1.29
C LEU A 122 5.17 -1.40 -0.86
N ILE A 123 5.20 -0.09 -0.66
CA ILE A 123 3.99 0.67 -0.27
C ILE A 123 2.98 0.68 -1.42
N VAL A 124 3.40 0.95 -2.64
CA VAL A 124 2.51 0.94 -3.80
C VAL A 124 1.90 -0.46 -4.01
N HIS A 125 2.71 -1.50 -3.85
CA HIS A 125 2.25 -2.88 -3.93
C HIS A 125 1.16 -3.16 -2.87
N GLY A 126 1.40 -2.74 -1.65
CA GLY A 126 0.42 -2.87 -0.56
C GLY A 126 -0.87 -2.09 -0.82
N ILE A 127 -0.76 -0.87 -1.35
CA ILE A 127 -1.92 -0.06 -1.71
C ILE A 127 -2.77 -0.79 -2.77
N MET A 128 -2.14 -1.39 -3.77
CA MET A 128 -2.87 -2.10 -4.81
C MET A 128 -3.63 -3.29 -4.24
N HIS A 129 -3.03 -4.04 -3.30
CA HIS A 129 -3.76 -5.09 -2.57
C HIS A 129 -4.96 -4.53 -1.81
N CYS A 130 -4.80 -3.40 -1.14
CA CYS A 130 -5.89 -2.75 -0.41
C CYS A 130 -7.03 -2.31 -1.35
N LEU A 131 -6.70 -2.02 -2.60
CA LEU A 131 -7.70 -1.65 -3.62
C LEU A 131 -8.28 -2.85 -4.37
N GLY A 132 -7.93 -4.06 -3.97
CA GLY A 132 -8.53 -5.28 -4.49
C GLY A 132 -7.73 -6.00 -5.56
N TYR A 133 -6.55 -5.51 -5.94
CA TYR A 133 -5.69 -6.21 -6.89
C TYR A 133 -4.92 -7.33 -6.20
N ASP A 134 -4.62 -8.38 -6.95
CA ASP A 134 -3.94 -9.55 -6.41
C ASP A 134 -3.01 -10.14 -7.46
N HIS A 135 -2.23 -11.17 -7.09
CA HIS A 135 -1.27 -11.83 -7.97
C HIS A 135 -1.40 -13.35 -7.93
N ILE A 136 -2.64 -13.84 -7.88
CA ILE A 136 -2.95 -15.27 -7.79
C ILE A 136 -2.76 -15.94 -9.16
N THR A 137 -3.38 -15.36 -10.21
CA THR A 137 -3.23 -15.87 -11.59
C THR A 137 -2.23 -15.00 -12.36
N ASP A 138 -1.80 -15.46 -13.52
CA ASP A 138 -0.91 -14.69 -14.40
C ASP A 138 -1.58 -13.41 -14.88
N GLU A 139 -2.90 -13.45 -15.13
CA GLU A 139 -3.69 -12.27 -15.52
C GLU A 139 -3.75 -11.26 -14.36
N ASP A 140 -3.98 -11.76 -13.15
CA ASP A 140 -4.01 -10.92 -11.94
C ASP A 140 -2.65 -10.24 -11.72
N LYS A 141 -1.56 -10.99 -11.88
CA LYS A 141 -0.20 -10.44 -11.75
C LYS A 141 0.05 -9.33 -12.77
N ALA A 142 -0.32 -9.56 -14.02
CA ALA A 142 -0.14 -8.58 -15.09
C ALA A 142 -0.95 -7.32 -14.83
N GLU A 143 -2.19 -7.46 -14.40
CA GLU A 143 -3.07 -6.34 -14.07
C GLU A 143 -2.52 -5.53 -12.91
N MET A 144 -2.14 -6.19 -11.82
CA MET A 144 -1.59 -5.55 -10.65
C MET A 144 -0.29 -4.81 -10.97
N ARG A 145 0.60 -5.46 -11.72
CA ARG A 145 1.86 -4.86 -12.15
C ARG A 145 1.64 -3.62 -13.00
N GLU A 146 0.68 -3.64 -13.90
CA GLU A 146 0.34 -2.47 -14.72
C GLU A 146 -0.06 -1.28 -13.84
N LYS A 147 -0.88 -1.53 -12.81
CA LYS A 147 -1.32 -0.48 -11.90
C LYS A 147 -0.16 0.04 -11.05
N GLU A 148 0.68 -0.86 -10.55
CA GLU A 148 1.89 -0.47 -9.81
C GLU A 148 2.81 0.41 -10.66
N GLU A 149 3.09 0.00 -11.88
CA GLU A 149 3.96 0.74 -12.81
C GLU A 149 3.38 2.10 -13.18
N PHE A 150 2.06 2.19 -13.31
CA PHE A 150 1.38 3.46 -13.59
C PHE A 150 1.65 4.47 -12.46
N ILE A 151 1.51 4.05 -11.21
CA ILE A 151 1.74 4.93 -10.05
C ILE A 151 3.23 5.22 -9.88
N LEU A 152 4.09 4.20 -9.96
CA LEU A 152 5.54 4.37 -9.84
C LEU A 152 6.08 5.28 -10.94
N GLY A 153 5.51 5.20 -12.15
CA GLY A 153 5.88 6.08 -13.26
C GLY A 153 5.62 7.55 -12.96
N LYS A 154 4.52 7.85 -12.27
CA LYS A 154 4.22 9.23 -11.82
C LYS A 154 5.24 9.73 -10.82
N LEU A 155 5.86 8.83 -10.07
CA LEU A 155 6.88 9.14 -9.07
C LEU A 155 8.29 9.17 -9.66
N GLY A 156 8.42 8.87 -10.95
CA GLY A 156 9.73 8.79 -11.61
C GLY A 156 10.52 7.54 -11.21
N ILE A 157 9.85 6.51 -10.73
CA ILE A 157 10.48 5.28 -10.28
C ILE A 157 10.18 4.17 -11.28
N THR A 158 11.23 3.48 -11.73
CA THR A 158 11.08 2.27 -12.55
C THR A 158 11.47 1.07 -11.70
N ARG A 159 10.91 -0.07 -12.01
CA ARG A 159 11.14 -1.28 -11.23
C ARG A 159 12.43 -2.03 -11.61
N GLU A 160 13.11 -1.58 -12.61
CA GLU A 160 14.35 -2.20 -13.07
C GLU A 160 15.55 -1.96 -12.17
#